data_a7294b09149fb246a39185c4e864acb5
#
_entry.id   a7294b09149fb246a39185c4e864acb5
#
_cell.length_a   1.000
_cell.length_b   1.000
_cell.length_c   1.000
_cell.angle_alpha   90.00
_cell.angle_beta   90.00
_cell.angle_gamma   90.00
#
_symmetry.space_group_name_H-M   'P 1'
#
loop_
_entity.id
_entity.type
_entity.pdbx_description
1 polymer ?
#
loop_
_entity_poly.entity_id
_entity_poly.type
_entity_poly.pdbx_seq_one_letter_code
_entity_poly.pdbx_strand_id
1 'polypeptide(L)'
;MSDTAPRRLRHTACLAALLLSGTASASAFQLEMRTEAQVYQMRAWRDSSPDEPVLLPRRRIVQYLGLNGYELVTGQDVGFESSLRVFADFGLPQGEALKLDGLRSEDADLLYAFVRYGTHGFDFRLGRQTYTDISDILAFDGLRVRYMSPLGLGAEAYAGLWVKGAGFLSSSVYQPDGTRESDARRLAQGDPDADPTLTAPEPLYGARLLLENYKGFSASVGYRKALVEGKTDLERATVEARYGRGRGLNAIAGADLDLLQFKLAQARAQVRWDGEQYAVSGEAMRLQPVYSADSIWYWFATAPRDEARLRVDFYPRGPLRYYVQGVGSLYHTEINSGLQLAKADLVTGSAPTYTVGGSAGASLRRGSLRSALDLTYRYGYGGSQLWADLTAGYGFRDGRFTLDGRLSLAHIADGFNPLLAGNFFGAQLWASQAVTQAARVSLVFEQNVNPYTHYDSKVFFLFDLKASL
;
A
#
# COMPACT_ATOMS: atom_id res chain seq x y z
N MET A 1 -18.71 38.92 13.60
CA MET A 1 -19.35 38.15 12.54
C MET A 1 -18.77 38.64 11.21
N SER A 2 -17.76 38.02 10.70
CA SER A 2 -17.18 38.32 9.37
C SER A 2 -17.12 37.04 8.59
N ASP A 3 -17.91 37.02 7.54
CA ASP A 3 -18.15 35.94 6.59
C ASP A 3 -16.92 35.84 5.67
N THR A 4 -16.07 34.85 5.91
CA THR A 4 -14.99 34.49 4.99
C THR A 4 -15.18 33.04 4.53
N ALA A 5 -16.15 32.84 3.63
CA ALA A 5 -16.25 31.59 2.87
C ALA A 5 -15.02 31.41 1.95
N PRO A 6 -14.47 30.23 1.82
CA PRO A 6 -13.20 30.02 1.13
C PRO A 6 -13.34 30.21 -0.39
N ARG A 7 -12.71 31.27 -0.91
CA ARG A 7 -12.61 31.60 -2.34
C ARG A 7 -11.98 30.50 -3.22
N ARG A 8 -11.37 29.48 -2.64
CA ARG A 8 -10.61 28.45 -3.36
C ARG A 8 -11.46 27.41 -4.11
N LEU A 9 -12.70 27.16 -3.67
CA LEU A 9 -13.60 26.20 -4.36
C LEU A 9 -14.14 26.71 -5.71
N ARG A 10 -14.15 28.01 -5.96
CA ARG A 10 -14.67 28.57 -7.23
C ARG A 10 -13.74 28.38 -8.42
N HIS A 11 -12.44 28.23 -8.22
CA HIS A 11 -11.50 28.06 -9.33
C HIS A 11 -11.43 26.64 -9.86
N THR A 12 -11.69 25.64 -9.02
CA THR A 12 -11.70 24.22 -9.43
C THR A 12 -12.94 23.88 -10.26
N ALA A 13 -14.07 24.49 -9.96
CA ALA A 13 -15.32 24.32 -10.72
C ALA A 13 -15.23 24.94 -12.13
N CYS A 14 -14.50 26.04 -12.30
CA CYS A 14 -14.32 26.68 -13.61
C CYS A 14 -13.43 25.87 -14.57
N LEU A 15 -12.42 25.14 -14.07
CA LEU A 15 -11.58 24.30 -14.92
C LEU A 15 -12.35 23.07 -15.44
N ALA A 16 -13.20 22.48 -14.62
CA ALA A 16 -14.09 21.39 -15.03
C ALA A 16 -15.13 21.83 -16.05
N ALA A 17 -15.65 23.06 -15.93
CA ALA A 17 -16.63 23.62 -16.88
C ALA A 17 -16.00 24.01 -18.24
N LEU A 18 -14.73 24.43 -18.26
CA LEU A 18 -14.02 24.76 -19.52
C LEU A 18 -13.67 23.51 -20.36
N LEU A 19 -13.47 22.36 -19.72
CA LEU A 19 -13.22 21.09 -20.40
C LEU A 19 -14.49 20.48 -21.00
N LEU A 20 -15.66 20.87 -20.53
CA LEU A 20 -16.96 20.36 -21.01
C LEU A 20 -17.57 21.16 -22.17
N SER A 21 -17.01 22.31 -22.55
CA SER A 21 -17.57 23.18 -23.59
C SER A 21 -16.97 22.98 -25.00
N GLY A 22 -16.02 22.05 -25.16
CA GLY A 22 -15.52 21.68 -26.49
C GLY A 22 -16.43 20.66 -27.15
N THR A 23 -16.87 20.90 -28.38
CA THR A 23 -17.56 19.93 -29.23
C THR A 23 -16.64 18.75 -29.56
N ALA A 24 -16.39 17.88 -28.59
CA ALA A 24 -15.59 16.68 -28.78
C ALA A 24 -16.53 15.54 -29.17
N SER A 25 -16.49 15.17 -30.44
CA SER A 25 -17.03 13.91 -30.90
C SER A 25 -16.21 12.77 -30.29
N ALA A 26 -16.88 11.92 -29.49
CA ALA A 26 -16.42 10.63 -28.98
C ALA A 26 -15.33 10.62 -27.89
N SER A 27 -15.26 11.58 -27.03
CA SER A 27 -14.52 11.43 -25.77
C SER A 27 -15.27 10.50 -24.83
N ALA A 28 -14.67 9.37 -24.44
CA ALA A 28 -15.21 8.49 -23.43
C ALA A 28 -14.82 9.00 -22.05
N PHE A 29 -15.79 9.43 -21.26
CA PHE A 29 -15.60 9.74 -19.85
C PHE A 29 -16.05 8.55 -19.00
N GLN A 30 -15.29 8.28 -17.96
CA GLN A 30 -15.59 7.28 -16.95
C GLN A 30 -15.64 7.93 -15.59
N LEU A 31 -16.77 7.83 -14.92
CA LEU A 31 -16.96 8.22 -13.54
C LEU A 31 -16.83 6.96 -12.65
N GLU A 32 -15.94 7.03 -11.68
CA GLU A 32 -15.82 6.03 -10.63
C GLU A 32 -16.17 6.68 -9.30
N MET A 33 -17.08 6.07 -8.55
CA MET A 33 -17.47 6.54 -7.24
C MET A 33 -17.49 5.36 -6.28
N ARG A 34 -16.84 5.52 -5.14
CA ARG A 34 -16.89 4.56 -4.05
C ARG A 34 -17.20 5.29 -2.76
N THR A 35 -18.28 4.89 -2.12
CA THR A 35 -18.69 5.38 -0.80
C THR A 35 -18.49 4.27 0.22
N GLU A 36 -17.80 4.58 1.30
CA GLU A 36 -17.60 3.67 2.43
C GLU A 36 -18.18 4.31 3.69
N ALA A 37 -19.11 3.64 4.34
CA ALA A 37 -19.54 3.97 5.70
C ALA A 37 -18.93 2.95 6.66
N GLN A 38 -18.21 3.43 7.66
CA GLN A 38 -17.42 2.62 8.59
C GLN A 38 -17.87 2.90 10.02
N VAL A 39 -18.14 1.84 10.79
CA VAL A 39 -18.46 1.95 12.22
C VAL A 39 -17.56 0.99 12.98
N TYR A 40 -16.72 1.53 13.87
CA TYR A 40 -15.80 0.78 14.70
C TYR A 40 -15.39 1.57 15.93
N GLN A 41 -14.71 0.94 16.87
CA GLN A 41 -14.04 1.59 18.00
C GLN A 41 -12.54 1.53 17.81
N MET A 42 -11.86 2.60 18.22
CA MET A 42 -10.40 2.67 18.25
C MET A 42 -9.96 2.90 19.69
N ARG A 43 -8.92 2.18 20.13
CA ARG A 43 -8.22 2.50 21.37
C ARG A 43 -7.16 3.55 21.09
N ALA A 44 -7.12 4.55 21.94
CA ALA A 44 -6.06 5.54 21.95
C ALA A 44 -5.46 5.63 23.34
N TRP A 45 -4.17 5.88 23.42
CA TRP A 45 -3.45 6.08 24.67
C TRP A 45 -3.25 7.58 24.85
N ARG A 46 -3.46 8.09 26.04
CA ARG A 46 -3.15 9.48 26.40
C ARG A 46 -1.81 9.53 27.10
N ASP A 47 -0.97 10.50 26.76
CA ASP A 47 0.30 10.73 27.46
C ASP A 47 0.11 10.99 28.97
N SER A 48 -1.04 11.56 29.35
CA SER A 48 -1.37 11.83 30.75
C SER A 48 -1.85 10.60 31.54
N SER A 49 -2.15 9.50 30.88
CA SER A 49 -2.66 8.27 31.51
C SER A 49 -2.32 7.05 30.64
N PRO A 50 -1.06 6.64 30.59
CA PRO A 50 -0.60 5.56 29.71
C PRO A 50 -1.22 4.19 30.05
N ASP A 51 -1.77 4.02 31.26
CA ASP A 51 -2.35 2.76 31.71
C ASP A 51 -3.87 2.64 31.43
N GLU A 52 -4.53 3.74 31.02
CA GLU A 52 -5.95 3.76 30.73
C GLU A 52 -6.25 4.09 29.27
N PRO A 53 -6.54 3.08 28.42
CA PRO A 53 -6.91 3.35 27.04
C PRO A 53 -8.29 4.02 26.96
N VAL A 54 -8.38 5.05 26.14
CA VAL A 54 -9.64 5.68 25.79
C VAL A 54 -10.23 4.98 24.56
N LEU A 55 -11.51 4.60 24.66
CA LEU A 55 -12.25 4.06 23.53
C LEU A 55 -12.87 5.20 22.74
N LEU A 56 -12.43 5.37 21.49
CA LEU A 56 -12.95 6.36 20.58
C LEU A 56 -13.87 5.71 19.56
N PRO A 57 -15.16 6.05 19.55
CA PRO A 57 -16.06 5.59 18.50
C PRO A 57 -15.68 6.28 17.19
N ARG A 58 -15.58 5.50 16.11
CA ARG A 58 -15.38 6.00 14.76
C ARG A 58 -16.64 5.75 13.95
N ARG A 59 -17.17 6.78 13.31
CA ARG A 59 -18.34 6.72 12.42
C ARG A 59 -18.01 7.52 11.17
N ARG A 60 -17.23 6.89 10.29
CA ARG A 60 -16.64 7.55 9.13
C ARG A 60 -17.49 7.32 7.89
N ILE A 61 -17.65 8.37 7.12
CA ILE A 61 -18.03 8.28 5.71
C ILE A 61 -16.81 8.69 4.89
N VAL A 62 -16.37 7.81 4.00
CA VAL A 62 -15.27 8.06 3.09
C VAL A 62 -15.82 8.00 1.67
N GLN A 63 -15.59 9.04 0.89
CA GLN A 63 -16.01 9.15 -0.50
C GLN A 63 -14.79 9.22 -1.39
N TYR A 64 -14.68 8.30 -2.33
CA TYR A 64 -13.73 8.36 -3.44
C TYR A 64 -14.47 8.77 -4.69
N LEU A 65 -13.88 9.71 -5.44
CA LEU A 65 -14.38 10.20 -6.71
C LEU A 65 -13.25 10.12 -7.73
N GLY A 66 -13.40 9.28 -8.75
CA GLY A 66 -12.51 9.18 -9.88
C GLY A 66 -13.19 9.70 -11.14
N LEU A 67 -12.49 10.55 -11.89
CA LEU A 67 -12.92 10.99 -13.20
C LEU A 67 -11.80 10.72 -14.20
N ASN A 68 -12.08 9.91 -15.20
CA ASN A 68 -11.15 9.56 -16.25
C ASN A 68 -11.73 9.96 -17.59
N GLY A 69 -10.96 10.61 -18.42
CA GLY A 69 -11.32 10.98 -19.79
C GLY A 69 -10.32 10.36 -20.75
N TYR A 70 -10.81 9.76 -21.81
CA TYR A 70 -10.02 9.11 -22.85
C TYR A 70 -10.32 9.74 -24.19
N GLU A 71 -9.34 9.77 -25.09
CA GLU A 71 -9.48 10.33 -26.45
C GLU A 71 -10.06 11.76 -26.44
N LEU A 72 -9.62 12.60 -25.52
CA LEU A 72 -10.11 14.00 -25.40
C LEU A 72 -9.92 14.81 -26.69
N VAL A 73 -9.01 14.36 -27.56
CA VAL A 73 -8.80 14.89 -28.90
C VAL A 73 -8.91 13.76 -29.89
N THR A 74 -9.83 13.88 -30.84
CA THR A 74 -10.13 12.85 -31.84
C THR A 74 -8.84 12.41 -32.57
N GLY A 75 -8.58 11.10 -32.56
CA GLY A 75 -7.41 10.50 -33.22
C GLY A 75 -6.09 10.69 -32.50
N GLN A 76 -6.11 11.23 -31.28
CA GLN A 76 -4.92 11.39 -30.43
C GLN A 76 -5.13 10.69 -29.08
N ASP A 77 -4.09 10.06 -28.56
CA ASP A 77 -4.11 9.45 -27.22
C ASP A 77 -3.89 10.54 -26.15
N VAL A 78 -4.89 11.42 -26.00
CA VAL A 78 -4.94 12.43 -24.95
C VAL A 78 -5.94 11.99 -23.90
N GLY A 79 -5.54 11.91 -22.65
CA GLY A 79 -6.38 11.50 -21.55
C GLY A 79 -6.19 12.35 -20.30
N PHE A 80 -7.13 12.21 -19.38
CA PHE A 80 -7.07 12.80 -18.05
C PHE A 80 -7.52 11.73 -17.04
N GLU A 81 -6.79 11.62 -15.96
CA GLU A 81 -7.13 10.70 -14.87
C GLU A 81 -7.05 11.44 -13.53
N SER A 82 -8.06 11.25 -12.68
CA SER A 82 -8.05 11.84 -11.35
C SER A 82 -8.75 10.97 -10.32
N SER A 83 -8.31 11.07 -9.07
CA SER A 83 -8.99 10.48 -7.92
C SER A 83 -8.87 11.38 -6.71
N LEU A 84 -10.00 11.70 -6.12
CA LEU A 84 -10.16 12.48 -4.90
C LEU A 84 -10.73 11.59 -3.80
N ARG A 85 -10.20 11.68 -2.61
CA ARG A 85 -10.76 11.09 -1.39
C ARG A 85 -11.21 12.20 -0.45
N VAL A 86 -12.43 12.09 0.06
CA VAL A 86 -12.96 12.98 1.10
C VAL A 86 -13.49 12.10 2.23
N PHE A 87 -13.25 12.46 3.47
CA PHE A 87 -13.88 11.77 4.58
C PHE A 87 -14.40 12.72 5.66
N ALA A 88 -15.43 12.27 6.37
CA ALA A 88 -15.94 12.88 7.59
C ALA A 88 -16.14 11.80 8.67
N ASP A 89 -15.79 12.10 9.91
CA ASP A 89 -15.97 11.23 11.06
C ASP A 89 -16.86 11.87 12.11
N PHE A 90 -18.05 11.34 12.25
CA PHE A 90 -19.08 11.82 13.19
C PHE A 90 -18.96 11.20 14.58
N GLY A 91 -18.03 10.29 14.79
CA GLY A 91 -17.79 9.61 16.05
C GLY A 91 -16.75 10.28 16.94
N LEU A 92 -15.94 11.19 16.39
CA LEU A 92 -14.92 11.91 17.16
C LEU A 92 -15.53 13.19 17.75
N PRO A 93 -15.58 13.32 19.08
CA PRO A 93 -15.90 14.60 19.70
C PRO A 93 -14.84 15.64 19.31
N GLN A 94 -15.27 16.81 18.82
CA GLN A 94 -14.36 17.87 18.36
C GLN A 94 -13.29 18.26 19.40
N GLY A 95 -13.62 18.23 20.69
CA GLY A 95 -12.68 18.54 21.77
C GLY A 95 -11.67 17.43 22.08
N GLU A 96 -11.91 16.18 21.68
CA GLU A 96 -11.00 15.07 21.92
C GLU A 96 -10.14 14.73 20.69
N ALA A 97 -10.60 15.05 19.49
CA ALA A 97 -9.81 14.97 18.27
C ALA A 97 -8.57 15.88 18.33
N LEU A 98 -8.67 17.02 18.99
CA LEU A 98 -7.56 17.96 19.22
C LEU A 98 -6.57 17.47 20.29
N LYS A 99 -6.95 16.54 21.17
CA LYS A 99 -6.10 16.01 22.25
C LYS A 99 -5.29 14.79 21.83
N LEU A 100 -5.66 14.19 20.73
CA LEU A 100 -4.98 13.05 20.14
C LEU A 100 -4.36 13.57 18.85
N ASP A 101 -3.09 13.89 18.92
CA ASP A 101 -2.34 14.31 17.74
C ASP A 101 -2.65 13.41 16.56
N GLY A 102 -3.21 14.00 15.52
CA GLY A 102 -3.41 13.31 14.28
C GLY A 102 -4.78 12.80 13.93
N LEU A 103 -5.74 12.88 14.82
CA LEU A 103 -7.10 12.48 14.48
C LEU A 103 -7.90 13.68 13.96
N ARG A 104 -8.22 13.67 12.68
CA ARG A 104 -9.12 14.65 12.07
C ARG A 104 -10.52 14.09 11.97
N SER A 105 -11.51 14.96 12.21
CA SER A 105 -12.91 14.64 11.93
C SER A 105 -13.25 14.72 10.45
N GLU A 106 -12.49 15.47 9.67
CA GLU A 106 -12.69 15.64 8.22
C GLU A 106 -11.37 15.88 7.49
N ASP A 107 -11.25 15.39 6.27
CA ASP A 107 -10.11 15.66 5.40
C ASP A 107 -10.46 15.41 3.93
N ALA A 108 -9.66 15.98 3.01
CA ALA A 108 -9.77 15.80 1.59
C ALA A 108 -8.38 15.65 0.97
N ASP A 109 -8.16 14.54 0.27
CA ASP A 109 -6.90 14.22 -0.39
C ASP A 109 -7.09 14.04 -1.89
N LEU A 110 -6.25 14.71 -2.67
CA LEU A 110 -6.08 14.42 -4.07
C LEU A 110 -5.06 13.28 -4.20
N LEU A 111 -5.54 12.08 -4.51
CA LEU A 111 -4.67 10.90 -4.62
C LEU A 111 -3.81 10.97 -5.88
N TYR A 112 -4.42 11.31 -7.01
CA TYR A 112 -3.75 11.63 -8.26
C TYR A 112 -4.65 12.51 -9.13
N ALA A 113 -4.03 13.31 -10.00
CA ALA A 113 -4.68 14.07 -11.06
C ALA A 113 -3.64 14.45 -12.11
N PHE A 114 -3.69 13.84 -13.27
CA PHE A 114 -2.75 14.13 -14.35
C PHE A 114 -3.39 14.08 -15.73
N VAL A 115 -2.82 14.83 -16.65
CA VAL A 115 -3.09 14.73 -18.08
C VAL A 115 -2.05 13.81 -18.70
N ARG A 116 -2.48 12.94 -19.61
CA ARG A 116 -1.65 12.04 -20.38
C ARG A 116 -1.74 12.37 -21.86
N TYR A 117 -0.59 12.28 -22.53
CA TYR A 117 -0.50 12.33 -23.99
C TYR A 117 0.43 11.23 -24.49
N GLY A 118 -0.09 10.35 -25.36
CA GLY A 118 0.63 9.25 -25.97
C GLY A 118 0.82 9.46 -27.48
N THR A 119 2.04 9.25 -28.01
CA THR A 119 2.30 9.28 -29.45
C THR A 119 3.59 8.53 -29.80
N HIS A 120 3.55 7.69 -30.84
CA HIS A 120 4.74 7.04 -31.47
C HIS A 120 5.78 6.51 -30.48
N GLY A 121 5.35 5.82 -29.44
CA GLY A 121 6.23 5.27 -28.39
C GLY A 121 6.54 6.23 -27.25
N PHE A 122 6.10 7.48 -27.30
CA PHE A 122 6.16 8.42 -26.19
C PHE A 122 4.88 8.38 -25.34
N ASP A 123 5.03 8.46 -24.01
CA ASP A 123 3.98 8.68 -23.02
C ASP A 123 4.42 9.86 -22.17
N PHE A 124 3.62 10.92 -22.16
CA PHE A 124 3.83 12.13 -21.36
C PHE A 124 2.74 12.20 -20.31
N ARG A 125 3.11 12.51 -19.06
CA ARG A 125 2.15 12.74 -17.98
C ARG A 125 2.53 13.98 -17.21
N LEU A 126 1.55 14.86 -16.96
CA LEU A 126 1.74 16.10 -16.22
C LEU A 126 0.68 16.21 -15.12
N GLY A 127 1.10 16.41 -13.90
CA GLY A 127 0.26 16.57 -12.71
C GLY A 127 0.66 15.64 -11.57
N ARG A 128 -0.26 15.43 -10.62
CA ARG A 128 -0.05 14.50 -9.51
C ARG A 128 -0.16 13.07 -9.99
N GLN A 129 0.89 12.31 -9.82
CA GLN A 129 0.97 10.93 -10.28
C GLN A 129 1.78 10.07 -9.32
N THR A 130 1.59 8.75 -9.41
CA THR A 130 2.38 7.77 -8.67
C THR A 130 3.43 7.14 -9.56
N TYR A 131 4.56 6.83 -8.97
CA TYR A 131 5.64 6.07 -9.57
C TYR A 131 5.97 4.86 -8.70
N THR A 132 6.19 3.72 -9.32
CA THR A 132 6.49 2.46 -8.61
C THR A 132 7.70 1.80 -9.23
N ASP A 133 8.65 1.43 -8.40
CA ASP A 133 9.77 0.58 -8.75
C ASP A 133 10.02 -0.46 -7.63
N ILE A 134 11.17 -1.14 -7.66
CA ILE A 134 11.51 -2.13 -6.63
C ILE A 134 11.70 -1.51 -5.25
N SER A 135 12.06 -0.22 -5.16
CA SER A 135 12.31 0.44 -3.88
C SER A 135 11.02 0.69 -3.11
N ASP A 136 10.05 1.33 -3.77
CA ASP A 136 8.79 1.73 -3.14
C ASP A 136 7.75 2.28 -4.16
N ILE A 137 6.68 2.83 -3.62
CA ILE A 137 5.66 3.61 -4.34
C ILE A 137 5.77 5.04 -3.84
N LEU A 138 6.00 5.97 -4.75
CA LEU A 138 6.02 7.40 -4.43
C LEU A 138 4.98 8.18 -5.23
N ALA A 139 4.52 9.30 -4.69
CA ALA A 139 3.67 10.25 -5.39
C ALA A 139 4.42 11.57 -5.59
N PHE A 140 4.21 12.23 -6.72
CA PHE A 140 4.82 13.53 -7.01
C PHE A 140 3.94 14.38 -7.92
N ASP A 141 4.07 15.69 -7.79
CA ASP A 141 3.46 16.70 -8.64
C ASP A 141 4.51 17.14 -9.68
N GLY A 142 4.37 16.68 -10.93
CA GLY A 142 5.40 16.97 -11.92
C GLY A 142 5.16 16.36 -13.29
N LEU A 143 6.23 16.31 -14.07
CA LEU A 143 6.27 15.75 -15.41
C LEU A 143 6.94 14.37 -15.39
N ARG A 144 6.36 13.43 -16.14
CA ARG A 144 6.96 12.15 -16.49
C ARG A 144 6.92 11.97 -18.00
N VAL A 145 8.03 11.55 -18.55
CA VAL A 145 8.20 11.26 -19.98
C VAL A 145 8.77 9.86 -20.11
N ARG A 146 8.14 9.01 -20.88
CA ARG A 146 8.62 7.68 -21.23
C ARG A 146 8.66 7.53 -22.74
N TYR A 147 9.72 6.94 -23.24
CA TYR A 147 9.88 6.55 -24.62
C TYR A 147 10.16 5.07 -24.74
N MET A 148 9.51 4.38 -25.67
CA MET A 148 9.77 2.99 -26.03
C MET A 148 9.97 2.88 -27.54
N SER A 149 11.12 2.38 -27.95
CA SER A 149 11.40 2.09 -29.34
C SER A 149 10.69 0.80 -29.80
N PRO A 150 10.48 0.59 -31.09
CA PRO A 150 9.94 -0.66 -31.64
C PRO A 150 10.80 -1.90 -31.32
N LEU A 151 12.07 -1.72 -30.97
CA LEU A 151 12.98 -2.78 -30.55
C LEU A 151 12.85 -3.18 -29.08
N GLY A 152 11.95 -2.52 -28.33
CA GLY A 152 11.78 -2.75 -26.90
C GLY A 152 12.83 -2.06 -26.01
N LEU A 153 13.69 -1.22 -26.57
CA LEU A 153 14.59 -0.36 -25.80
C LEU A 153 13.87 0.96 -25.49
N GLY A 154 13.95 1.42 -24.25
CA GLY A 154 13.30 2.63 -23.82
C GLY A 154 14.04 3.38 -22.73
N ALA A 155 13.56 4.58 -22.49
CA ALA A 155 14.00 5.42 -21.39
C ALA A 155 12.78 6.13 -20.77
N GLU A 156 12.87 6.37 -19.48
CA GLU A 156 11.88 7.12 -18.72
C GLU A 156 12.60 8.15 -17.86
N ALA A 157 12.04 9.35 -17.76
CA ALA A 157 12.53 10.38 -16.87
C ALA A 157 11.35 11.08 -16.20
N TYR A 158 11.53 11.52 -14.98
CA TYR A 158 10.52 12.28 -14.24
C TYR A 158 11.18 13.32 -13.35
N ALA A 159 10.45 14.42 -13.12
CA ALA A 159 10.86 15.46 -12.20
C ALA A 159 9.62 16.19 -11.68
N GLY A 160 9.67 16.60 -10.41
CA GLY A 160 8.57 17.31 -9.78
C GLY A 160 8.84 17.56 -8.30
N LEU A 161 7.75 17.74 -7.55
CA LEU A 161 7.76 17.91 -6.11
C LEU A 161 7.25 16.63 -5.46
N TRP A 162 7.97 16.10 -4.51
CA TRP A 162 7.54 14.92 -3.76
C TRP A 162 6.27 15.22 -2.97
N VAL A 163 5.28 14.33 -3.06
CA VAL A 163 4.05 14.39 -2.29
C VAL A 163 4.14 13.34 -1.18
N LYS A 164 4.48 13.77 0.02
CA LYS A 164 4.44 12.93 1.21
C LYS A 164 3.00 12.90 1.74
N GLY A 165 2.52 11.73 2.13
CA GLY A 165 1.24 11.56 2.79
C GLY A 165 -0.01 11.42 1.93
N ALA A 166 0.14 11.16 0.65
CA ALA A 166 -0.98 10.78 -0.21
C ALA A 166 -1.49 9.35 0.09
N GLY A 167 -1.78 9.00 1.33
CA GLY A 167 -2.14 7.65 1.70
C GLY A 167 -3.26 7.55 2.72
N PHE A 168 -3.90 6.39 2.78
CA PHE A 168 -5.06 6.05 3.62
C PHE A 168 -4.78 6.07 5.14
N LEU A 169 -3.53 6.12 5.55
CA LEU A 169 -3.09 5.95 6.93
C LEU A 169 -2.34 7.17 7.47
N SER A 170 -2.39 8.32 6.78
CA SER A 170 -1.74 9.53 7.30
C SER A 170 -2.31 9.91 8.66
N SER A 171 -1.42 10.10 9.63
CA SER A 171 -1.74 10.80 10.85
C SER A 171 -1.43 12.29 10.66
N SER A 172 -1.92 13.18 11.52
CA SER A 172 -1.60 14.60 11.41
C SER A 172 -0.16 14.94 11.77
N VAL A 173 0.58 14.01 12.37
CA VAL A 173 1.97 14.20 12.77
C VAL A 173 2.93 13.46 11.85
N TYR A 174 2.51 12.27 11.38
CA TYR A 174 3.34 11.43 10.55
C TYR A 174 2.59 10.94 9.33
N GLN A 175 3.31 10.86 8.23
CA GLN A 175 2.84 10.29 6.99
C GLN A 175 2.81 8.75 7.05
N PRO A 176 2.16 8.04 6.12
CA PRO A 176 2.14 6.58 6.09
C PRO A 176 3.53 5.94 5.99
N ASP A 177 4.49 6.62 5.37
CA ASP A 177 5.89 6.22 5.30
C ASP A 177 6.66 6.51 6.60
N GLY A 178 5.99 7.07 7.62
CA GLY A 178 6.55 7.43 8.90
C GLY A 178 7.30 8.77 8.91
N THR A 179 7.31 9.54 7.82
CA THR A 179 7.86 10.89 7.82
C THR A 179 6.95 11.86 8.56
N ARG A 180 7.55 12.90 9.16
CA ARG A 180 6.80 13.92 9.86
C ARG A 180 5.99 14.75 8.85
N GLU A 181 4.73 15.04 9.16
CA GLU A 181 3.93 15.95 8.34
C GLU A 181 4.58 17.34 8.30
N SER A 182 4.51 18.00 7.13
CA SER A 182 5.10 19.33 6.98
C SER A 182 4.54 20.29 8.05
N ASP A 183 5.43 21.05 8.68
CA ASP A 183 5.06 21.99 9.72
C ASP A 183 4.15 23.13 9.21
N ALA A 184 3.99 23.29 7.88
CA ALA A 184 3.02 24.21 7.29
C ALA A 184 1.60 23.97 7.80
N ARG A 185 1.19 22.72 7.93
CA ARG A 185 -0.13 22.37 8.45
C ARG A 185 -0.21 22.57 9.95
N ARG A 186 0.85 22.27 10.68
CA ARG A 186 0.97 22.50 12.12
C ARG A 186 0.93 24.02 12.42
N LEU A 187 1.67 24.82 11.65
CA LEU A 187 1.63 26.30 11.73
C LEU A 187 0.22 26.84 11.46
N ALA A 188 -0.47 26.31 10.45
CA ALA A 188 -1.84 26.71 10.14
C ALA A 188 -2.83 26.37 11.28
N GLN A 189 -2.49 25.40 12.12
CA GLN A 189 -3.23 25.00 13.32
C GLN A 189 -2.78 25.75 14.58
N GLY A 190 -1.79 26.63 14.48
CA GLY A 190 -1.28 27.40 15.60
C GLY A 190 -0.34 26.64 16.55
N ASP A 191 0.27 25.54 16.08
CA ASP A 191 1.25 24.79 16.84
C ASP A 191 2.53 25.62 17.02
N PRO A 192 2.91 25.99 18.28
CA PRO A 192 4.09 26.81 18.53
C PRO A 192 5.42 26.10 18.24
N ASP A 193 5.40 24.77 18.21
CA ASP A 193 6.60 23.95 17.97
C ASP A 193 6.78 23.61 16.47
N ALA A 194 5.90 24.14 15.63
CA ALA A 194 6.01 23.93 14.18
C ALA A 194 7.18 24.76 13.61
N ASP A 195 8.04 24.11 12.83
CA ASP A 195 9.16 24.78 12.17
C ASP A 195 8.72 25.31 10.80
N PRO A 196 8.71 26.65 10.60
CA PRO A 196 8.33 27.23 9.32
C PRO A 196 9.30 26.85 8.18
N THR A 197 10.49 26.39 8.47
CA THR A 197 11.49 26.00 7.46
C THR A 197 11.17 24.67 6.81
N LEU A 198 10.42 23.79 7.49
CA LEU A 198 10.01 22.47 6.98
C LEU A 198 8.84 22.55 5.96
N THR A 199 8.45 23.75 5.53
CA THR A 199 7.45 23.95 4.47
C THR A 199 8.04 24.00 3.07
N ALA A 200 9.35 23.85 2.96
CA ALA A 200 10.05 23.95 1.67
C ALA A 200 9.60 22.85 0.71
N PRO A 201 9.44 23.16 -0.57
CA PRO A 201 9.16 22.15 -1.57
C PRO A 201 10.31 21.15 -1.64
N GLU A 202 9.97 19.87 -1.78
CA GLU A 202 10.93 18.78 -1.88
C GLU A 202 11.08 18.33 -3.33
N PRO A 203 12.06 18.87 -4.09
CA PRO A 203 12.32 18.44 -5.44
C PRO A 203 12.68 16.96 -5.52
N LEU A 204 12.04 16.26 -6.45
CA LEU A 204 12.29 14.86 -6.76
C LEU A 204 12.54 14.71 -8.25
N TYR A 205 13.55 13.94 -8.63
CA TYR A 205 13.80 13.56 -10.01
C TYR A 205 14.40 12.18 -10.15
N GLY A 206 14.19 11.57 -11.29
CA GLY A 206 14.74 10.26 -11.60
C GLY A 206 14.72 9.95 -13.08
N ALA A 207 15.48 8.91 -13.42
CA ALA A 207 15.53 8.38 -14.76
C ALA A 207 15.65 6.87 -14.74
N ARG A 208 15.17 6.19 -15.79
CA ARG A 208 15.22 4.74 -15.94
C ARG A 208 15.48 4.36 -17.39
N LEU A 209 16.40 3.43 -17.60
CA LEU A 209 16.58 2.74 -18.86
C LEU A 209 15.79 1.43 -18.85
N LEU A 210 15.18 1.11 -19.96
CA LEU A 210 14.22 0.02 -20.08
C LEU A 210 14.60 -0.90 -21.26
N LEU A 211 14.48 -2.20 -21.03
CA LEU A 211 14.42 -3.20 -22.07
C LEU A 211 13.15 -4.01 -21.85
N GLU A 212 12.23 -4.01 -22.79
CA GLU A 212 10.94 -4.69 -22.64
C GLU A 212 10.78 -5.81 -23.67
N ASN A 213 10.42 -6.97 -23.14
CA ASN A 213 10.01 -8.15 -23.91
C ASN A 213 10.98 -8.60 -25.04
N TYR A 214 12.28 -8.36 -24.87
CA TYR A 214 13.25 -8.90 -25.83
C TYR A 214 13.38 -10.41 -25.65
N LYS A 215 12.75 -11.20 -26.52
CA LYS A 215 12.70 -12.67 -26.45
C LYS A 215 12.23 -13.22 -25.09
N GLY A 216 11.28 -12.53 -24.44
CA GLY A 216 10.77 -12.88 -23.13
C GLY A 216 11.58 -12.35 -21.94
N PHE A 217 12.64 -11.58 -22.24
CA PHE A 217 13.44 -10.91 -21.22
C PHE A 217 13.10 -9.43 -21.15
N SER A 218 12.97 -8.90 -19.95
CA SER A 218 12.79 -7.47 -19.67
C SER A 218 13.75 -7.08 -18.57
N ALA A 219 14.32 -5.90 -18.64
CA ALA A 219 15.23 -5.36 -17.65
C ALA A 219 15.07 -3.86 -17.51
N SER A 220 15.46 -3.31 -16.36
CA SER A 220 15.57 -1.88 -16.17
C SER A 220 16.66 -1.53 -15.19
N VAL A 221 17.24 -0.35 -15.39
CA VAL A 221 18.18 0.29 -14.46
C VAL A 221 17.66 1.69 -14.20
N GLY A 222 17.49 2.04 -12.94
CA GLY A 222 16.92 3.30 -12.50
C GLY A 222 17.82 4.06 -11.53
N TYR A 223 17.63 5.37 -11.50
CA TYR A 223 18.23 6.28 -10.56
C TYR A 223 17.17 7.27 -10.08
N ARG A 224 17.19 7.61 -8.79
CA ARG A 224 16.26 8.55 -8.17
C ARG A 224 16.95 9.37 -7.11
N LYS A 225 16.59 10.66 -7.03
CA LYS A 225 17.09 11.57 -6.02
C LYS A 225 15.98 12.52 -5.55
N ALA A 226 15.90 12.73 -4.22
CA ALA A 226 15.05 13.74 -3.62
C ALA A 226 15.90 14.68 -2.75
N LEU A 227 15.45 15.93 -2.67
CA LEU A 227 16.12 16.99 -1.94
C LEU A 227 15.16 17.58 -0.90
N VAL A 228 15.66 17.80 0.32
CA VAL A 228 14.99 18.57 1.37
C VAL A 228 15.89 19.76 1.70
N GLU A 229 15.38 20.98 1.61
CA GLU A 229 16.15 22.21 1.80
C GLU A 229 17.46 22.27 1.00
N GLY A 230 17.46 21.72 -0.22
CA GLY A 230 18.65 21.66 -1.08
C GLY A 230 19.68 20.60 -0.69
N LYS A 231 19.46 19.86 0.39
CA LYS A 231 20.28 18.70 0.79
C LYS A 231 19.69 17.42 0.25
N THR A 232 20.53 16.45 -0.06
CA THR A 232 20.06 15.14 -0.52
C THR A 232 19.43 14.39 0.66
N ASP A 233 18.13 14.11 0.56
CA ASP A 233 17.39 13.30 1.54
C ASP A 233 17.32 11.83 1.13
N LEU A 234 17.17 11.58 -0.17
CA LEU A 234 17.09 10.25 -0.73
C LEU A 234 17.90 10.18 -2.02
N GLU A 235 18.73 9.14 -2.16
CA GLU A 235 19.44 8.84 -3.40
C GLU A 235 19.54 7.32 -3.58
N ARG A 236 18.91 6.80 -4.66
CA ARG A 236 18.74 5.38 -4.90
C ARG A 236 19.14 5.00 -6.31
N ALA A 237 19.71 3.81 -6.44
CA ALA A 237 19.90 3.15 -7.74
C ALA A 237 19.21 1.78 -7.72
N THR A 238 18.44 1.49 -8.75
CA THR A 238 17.67 0.25 -8.86
C THR A 238 18.06 -0.54 -10.12
N VAL A 239 17.99 -1.86 -10.00
CA VAL A 239 18.09 -2.76 -11.14
C VAL A 239 17.00 -3.81 -11.01
N GLU A 240 16.31 -4.09 -12.11
CA GLU A 240 15.32 -5.17 -12.20
C GLU A 240 15.53 -5.97 -13.49
N ALA A 241 15.27 -7.25 -13.41
CA ALA A 241 15.27 -8.14 -14.57
C ALA A 241 14.14 -9.16 -14.42
N ARG A 242 13.49 -9.50 -15.53
CA ARG A 242 12.42 -10.51 -15.60
C ARG A 242 12.62 -11.36 -16.84
N TYR A 243 12.42 -12.64 -16.69
CA TYR A 243 12.40 -13.58 -17.80
C TYR A 243 11.17 -14.48 -17.69
N GLY A 244 10.45 -14.65 -18.78
CA GLY A 244 9.31 -15.56 -18.85
C GLY A 244 8.66 -15.57 -20.22
N ARG A 245 8.26 -16.77 -20.66
CA ARG A 245 7.58 -16.99 -21.94
C ARG A 245 6.25 -17.74 -21.77
N GLY A 246 5.57 -17.52 -20.66
CA GLY A 246 4.34 -18.24 -20.32
C GLY A 246 4.62 -19.49 -19.47
N ARG A 247 4.25 -20.70 -19.96
CA ARG A 247 4.55 -21.94 -19.23
C ARG A 247 6.04 -22.24 -19.25
N GLY A 248 6.53 -22.90 -18.20
CA GLY A 248 7.92 -23.27 -18.01
C GLY A 248 8.66 -22.33 -17.08
N LEU A 249 9.87 -21.94 -17.41
CA LEU A 249 10.74 -21.15 -16.55
C LEU A 249 10.37 -19.67 -16.59
N ASN A 250 10.11 -19.13 -15.40
CA ASN A 250 9.94 -17.70 -15.13
C ASN A 250 10.94 -17.29 -14.05
N ALA A 251 11.60 -16.16 -14.21
CA ALA A 251 12.55 -15.63 -13.24
C ALA A 251 12.36 -14.12 -13.08
N ILE A 252 12.55 -13.64 -11.86
CA ILE A 252 12.54 -12.22 -11.52
C ILE A 252 13.73 -11.97 -10.59
N ALA A 253 14.49 -10.94 -10.85
CA ALA A 253 15.55 -10.47 -9.95
C ALA A 253 15.54 -8.96 -9.90
N GLY A 254 15.93 -8.40 -8.75
CA GLY A 254 16.08 -6.97 -8.61
C GLY A 254 16.86 -6.61 -7.36
N ALA A 255 17.42 -5.41 -7.38
CA ALA A 255 18.15 -4.83 -6.26
C ALA A 255 17.90 -3.33 -6.18
N ASP A 256 17.92 -2.81 -4.98
CA ASP A 256 17.83 -1.40 -4.61
C ASP A 256 19.03 -1.03 -3.73
N LEU A 257 19.79 -0.06 -4.20
CA LEU A 257 20.98 0.46 -3.54
C LEU A 257 20.69 1.86 -2.99
N ASP A 258 20.84 2.03 -1.70
CA ASP A 258 20.93 3.35 -1.08
C ASP A 258 22.35 3.92 -1.31
N LEU A 259 22.43 4.97 -2.12
CA LEU A 259 23.71 5.60 -2.49
C LEU A 259 24.21 6.57 -1.41
N LEU A 260 23.36 7.06 -0.51
CA LEU A 260 23.76 7.91 0.60
C LEU A 260 24.53 7.12 1.66
N GLN A 261 24.05 5.91 1.96
CA GLN A 261 24.64 5.05 2.97
C GLN A 261 25.53 3.94 2.36
N PHE A 262 25.60 3.85 1.03
CA PHE A 262 26.25 2.75 0.28
C PHE A 262 25.83 1.37 0.77
N LYS A 263 24.49 1.19 0.95
CA LYS A 263 23.90 -0.04 1.47
C LYS A 263 22.94 -0.67 0.45
N LEU A 264 22.93 -2.00 0.41
CA LEU A 264 21.93 -2.75 -0.30
C LEU A 264 20.63 -2.76 0.53
N ALA A 265 19.71 -1.87 0.19
CA ALA A 265 18.44 -1.73 0.91
C ALA A 265 17.54 -2.95 0.68
N GLN A 266 17.51 -3.45 -0.56
CA GLN A 266 16.74 -4.63 -0.93
C GLN A 266 17.42 -5.37 -2.08
N ALA A 267 17.38 -6.71 -2.02
CA ALA A 267 17.61 -7.56 -3.17
C ALA A 267 16.61 -8.70 -3.15
N ARG A 268 16.14 -9.11 -4.32
CA ARG A 268 15.20 -10.22 -4.48
C ARG A 268 15.56 -10.99 -5.74
N ALA A 269 15.53 -12.31 -5.63
CA ALA A 269 15.61 -13.22 -6.77
C ALA A 269 14.54 -14.29 -6.58
N GLN A 270 13.77 -14.56 -7.62
CA GLN A 270 12.74 -15.60 -7.65
C GLN A 270 12.85 -16.36 -8.95
N VAL A 271 12.82 -17.67 -8.86
CA VAL A 271 12.72 -18.58 -10.01
C VAL A 271 11.51 -19.45 -9.81
N ARG A 272 10.68 -19.57 -10.84
CA ARG A 272 9.51 -20.43 -10.86
C ARG A 272 9.48 -21.26 -12.13
N TRP A 273 9.27 -22.52 -11.97
CA TRP A 273 9.00 -23.43 -13.07
C TRP A 273 7.55 -23.94 -13.00
N ASP A 274 6.79 -23.73 -14.08
CA ASP A 274 5.40 -24.12 -14.21
C ASP A 274 5.26 -25.33 -15.12
N GLY A 275 4.97 -26.49 -14.55
CA GLY A 275 4.61 -27.71 -15.24
C GLY A 275 3.10 -27.85 -15.46
N GLU A 276 2.65 -29.01 -15.89
CA GLU A 276 1.21 -29.27 -16.14
C GLU A 276 0.40 -29.46 -14.86
N GLN A 277 0.97 -30.19 -13.89
CA GLN A 277 0.27 -30.55 -12.66
C GLN A 277 0.94 -30.00 -11.40
N TYR A 278 2.11 -29.40 -11.52
CA TYR A 278 2.82 -28.81 -10.40
C TYR A 278 3.67 -27.64 -10.86
N ALA A 279 3.92 -26.73 -9.94
CA ALA A 279 4.92 -25.69 -10.10
C ALA A 279 5.85 -25.69 -8.89
N VAL A 280 7.10 -25.35 -9.14
CA VAL A 280 8.13 -25.20 -8.10
C VAL A 280 8.68 -23.80 -8.18
N SER A 281 8.75 -23.12 -7.05
CA SER A 281 9.38 -21.79 -6.98
C SER A 281 10.35 -21.71 -5.80
N GLY A 282 11.50 -21.10 -6.08
CA GLY A 282 12.49 -20.70 -5.09
C GLY A 282 12.61 -19.19 -5.09
N GLU A 283 12.71 -18.59 -3.91
CA GLU A 283 12.92 -17.16 -3.72
C GLU A 283 14.00 -16.93 -2.68
N ALA A 284 14.89 -15.98 -2.95
CA ALA A 284 15.84 -15.44 -2.00
C ALA A 284 15.65 -13.93 -1.94
N MET A 285 15.65 -13.37 -0.73
CA MET A 285 15.44 -11.96 -0.50
C MET A 285 16.36 -11.47 0.61
N ARG A 286 16.98 -10.33 0.38
CA ARG A 286 17.60 -9.51 1.42
C ARG A 286 16.79 -8.24 1.60
N LEU A 287 16.46 -7.89 2.82
CA LEU A 287 15.77 -6.66 3.17
C LEU A 287 16.55 -5.95 4.29
N GLN A 288 16.99 -4.75 4.00
CA GLN A 288 17.54 -3.82 4.97
C GLN A 288 16.76 -2.52 4.86
N PRO A 289 15.70 -2.32 5.66
CA PRO A 289 14.89 -1.12 5.59
C PRO A 289 15.77 0.12 5.77
N VAL A 290 15.64 1.06 4.85
CA VAL A 290 16.31 2.36 4.90
C VAL A 290 15.19 3.41 4.85
N TYR A 291 15.10 4.17 5.91
CA TYR A 291 14.12 5.24 6.06
C TYR A 291 14.83 6.58 6.08
N SER A 292 14.15 7.65 5.67
CA SER A 292 14.68 9.00 5.84
C SER A 292 14.78 9.35 7.33
N ALA A 293 15.68 10.26 7.67
CA ALA A 293 16.00 10.58 9.07
C ALA A 293 14.84 11.24 9.81
N ASP A 294 13.90 11.84 9.10
CA ASP A 294 12.68 12.44 9.63
C ASP A 294 11.53 11.43 9.80
N SER A 295 11.71 10.18 9.37
CA SER A 295 10.73 9.11 9.57
C SER A 295 10.84 8.51 10.96
N ILE A 296 9.69 8.34 11.65
CA ILE A 296 9.65 7.58 12.91
C ILE A 296 10.17 6.14 12.72
N TRP A 297 10.03 5.57 11.53
CA TRP A 297 10.50 4.22 11.22
C TRP A 297 12.02 4.11 11.22
N TYR A 298 12.76 5.22 11.10
CA TYR A 298 14.20 5.23 11.28
C TYR A 298 14.60 4.67 12.66
N TRP A 299 13.84 4.98 13.70
CA TRP A 299 14.05 4.54 15.07
C TRP A 299 13.50 3.14 15.36
N PHE A 300 12.48 2.72 14.59
CA PHE A 300 11.82 1.43 14.76
C PHE A 300 12.20 0.40 13.70
N ALA A 301 13.19 0.69 12.86
CA ALA A 301 13.61 -0.20 11.79
C ALA A 301 13.91 -1.61 12.32
N THR A 302 13.38 -2.58 11.62
CA THR A 302 13.67 -4.00 11.91
C THR A 302 15.11 -4.32 11.54
N ALA A 303 15.71 -5.30 12.21
CA ALA A 303 17.03 -5.79 11.84
C ALA A 303 17.06 -6.23 10.37
N PRO A 304 18.16 -5.95 9.64
CA PRO A 304 18.35 -6.48 8.31
C PRO A 304 18.18 -7.99 8.31
N ARG A 305 17.53 -8.54 7.28
CA ARG A 305 17.30 -9.97 7.19
C ARG A 305 17.54 -10.51 5.79
N ASP A 306 18.07 -11.72 5.75
CA ASP A 306 18.07 -12.56 4.56
C ASP A 306 16.99 -13.63 4.72
N GLU A 307 16.21 -13.88 3.68
CA GLU A 307 15.13 -14.86 3.70
C GLU A 307 15.19 -15.72 2.44
N ALA A 308 15.00 -17.03 2.60
CA ALA A 308 14.84 -17.97 1.51
C ALA A 308 13.52 -18.71 1.65
N ARG A 309 12.84 -18.94 0.53
CA ARG A 309 11.58 -19.68 0.43
C ARG A 309 11.66 -20.72 -0.68
N LEU A 310 11.08 -21.86 -0.41
CA LEU A 310 10.85 -22.91 -1.42
C LEU A 310 9.39 -23.30 -1.36
N ARG A 311 8.70 -23.28 -2.51
CA ARG A 311 7.28 -23.61 -2.61
C ARG A 311 7.03 -24.58 -3.75
N VAL A 312 6.18 -25.55 -3.47
CA VAL A 312 5.64 -26.49 -4.44
C VAL A 312 4.12 -26.37 -4.46
N ASP A 313 3.57 -26.08 -5.63
CA ASP A 313 2.14 -26.02 -5.88
C ASP A 313 1.74 -27.27 -6.68
N PHE A 314 0.64 -27.92 -6.32
CA PHE A 314 0.07 -29.07 -7.00
C PHE A 314 -1.30 -28.72 -7.60
N TYR A 315 -1.46 -29.04 -8.87
CA TYR A 315 -2.67 -28.80 -9.67
C TYR A 315 -3.23 -30.13 -10.18
N PRO A 316 -3.78 -31.01 -9.32
CA PRO A 316 -4.38 -32.24 -9.78
C PRO A 316 -5.54 -31.96 -10.73
N ARG A 317 -5.86 -32.96 -11.57
CA ARG A 317 -7.08 -32.87 -12.40
C ARG A 317 -8.30 -32.79 -11.49
N GLY A 318 -9.02 -31.66 -11.51
CA GLY A 318 -10.17 -31.47 -10.66
C GLY A 318 -10.22 -30.09 -9.99
N PRO A 319 -11.11 -29.91 -9.02
CA PRO A 319 -11.36 -28.61 -8.40
C PRO A 319 -10.39 -28.24 -7.26
N LEU A 320 -9.56 -29.19 -6.83
CA LEU A 320 -8.66 -29.02 -5.69
C LEU A 320 -7.28 -28.58 -6.14
N ARG A 321 -6.63 -27.74 -5.35
CA ARG A 321 -5.24 -27.33 -5.48
C ARG A 321 -4.58 -27.38 -4.10
N TYR A 322 -3.31 -27.69 -4.03
CA TYR A 322 -2.56 -27.76 -2.81
C TYR A 322 -1.23 -27.07 -2.96
N TYR A 323 -0.68 -26.58 -1.85
CA TYR A 323 0.70 -26.15 -1.84
C TYR A 323 1.38 -26.51 -0.52
N VAL A 324 2.70 -26.59 -0.57
CA VAL A 324 3.59 -26.65 0.59
C VAL A 324 4.72 -25.67 0.38
N GLN A 325 5.11 -24.95 1.43
CA GLN A 325 6.18 -23.96 1.40
C GLN A 325 7.05 -24.10 2.65
N GLY A 326 8.36 -24.06 2.48
CA GLY A 326 9.32 -23.86 3.55
C GLY A 326 9.89 -22.43 3.50
N VAL A 327 10.21 -21.88 4.64
CA VAL A 327 10.84 -20.56 4.78
C VAL A 327 11.94 -20.60 5.85
N GLY A 328 13.06 -19.96 5.55
CA GLY A 328 14.13 -19.70 6.50
C GLY A 328 14.56 -18.25 6.40
N SER A 329 14.74 -17.59 7.54
CA SER A 329 15.22 -16.21 7.60
C SER A 329 16.40 -16.11 8.58
N LEU A 330 17.39 -15.30 8.24
CA LEU A 330 18.52 -14.95 9.08
C LEU A 330 18.48 -13.45 9.37
N TYR A 331 18.50 -13.07 10.64
CA TYR A 331 18.47 -11.68 11.09
C TYR A 331 19.87 -11.23 11.47
N HIS A 332 20.28 -10.07 10.92
CA HIS A 332 21.56 -9.47 11.20
C HIS A 332 21.39 -8.46 12.33
N THR A 333 21.83 -8.81 13.52
CA THR A 333 21.62 -8.03 14.75
C THR A 333 22.70 -6.94 14.95
N GLU A 334 23.29 -6.41 13.90
CA GLU A 334 24.19 -5.27 14.02
C GLU A 334 23.42 -4.05 14.55
N ILE A 335 23.77 -3.63 15.75
CA ILE A 335 23.08 -2.59 16.50
C ILE A 335 23.50 -1.23 15.95
N ASN A 336 22.64 -0.57 15.20
CA ASN A 336 22.91 0.75 14.64
C ASN A 336 21.99 1.87 15.15
N SER A 337 21.13 1.62 16.13
CA SER A 337 20.24 2.65 16.68
C SER A 337 19.99 2.49 18.17
N GLY A 338 19.73 3.60 18.87
CA GLY A 338 19.49 3.62 20.33
C GLY A 338 18.31 2.74 20.78
N LEU A 339 17.30 2.53 19.93
CA LEU A 339 16.16 1.65 20.24
C LEU A 339 16.53 0.17 20.12
N GLN A 340 17.48 -0.17 19.26
CA GLN A 340 18.03 -1.52 19.18
C GLN A 340 18.89 -1.85 20.40
N LEU A 341 19.50 -0.85 21.06
CA LEU A 341 20.16 -1.03 22.35
C LEU A 341 19.17 -1.49 23.43
N ALA A 342 17.99 -0.87 23.51
CA ALA A 342 16.94 -1.32 24.44
C ALA A 342 16.42 -2.72 24.12
N LYS A 343 16.36 -3.10 22.84
CA LYS A 343 16.05 -4.48 22.42
C LYS A 343 17.21 -5.45 22.67
N ALA A 344 18.45 -5.01 22.56
CA ALA A 344 19.62 -5.83 22.83
C ALA A 344 19.71 -6.21 24.32
N ASP A 345 19.32 -5.31 25.21
CA ASP A 345 19.20 -5.62 26.65
C ASP A 345 18.10 -6.65 26.94
N LEU A 346 17.04 -6.69 26.12
CA LEU A 346 15.99 -7.72 26.18
C LEU A 346 16.45 -9.05 25.54
N VAL A 347 17.43 -9.02 24.64
CA VAL A 347 17.95 -10.17 23.87
C VAL A 347 19.24 -10.75 24.49
N THR A 348 19.72 -10.26 25.63
CA THR A 348 20.97 -10.71 26.27
C THR A 348 20.99 -12.19 26.71
N GLY A 349 20.03 -12.98 26.38
CA GLY A 349 20.05 -14.41 26.57
C GLY A 349 19.58 -15.16 25.34
N SER A 350 20.46 -15.76 24.59
CA SER A 350 20.22 -16.92 23.72
C SER A 350 19.05 -16.90 22.71
N ALA A 351 18.51 -15.75 22.33
CA ALA A 351 17.48 -15.69 21.30
C ALA A 351 18.08 -16.09 19.94
N PRO A 352 17.49 -17.03 19.21
CA PRO A 352 18.00 -17.41 17.91
C PRO A 352 17.94 -16.22 16.93
N THR A 353 18.99 -16.01 16.17
CA THR A 353 19.07 -15.00 15.12
C THR A 353 18.44 -15.47 13.80
N TYR A 354 17.81 -16.61 13.81
CA TYR A 354 17.14 -17.20 12.65
C TYR A 354 15.67 -17.49 12.94
N THR A 355 14.88 -17.55 11.88
CA THR A 355 13.51 -18.08 11.91
C THR A 355 13.39 -19.16 10.85
N VAL A 356 12.78 -20.29 11.22
CA VAL A 356 12.41 -21.34 10.29
C VAL A 356 10.92 -21.59 10.37
N GLY A 357 10.32 -22.02 9.28
CA GLY A 357 8.91 -22.30 9.29
C GLY A 357 8.42 -22.91 7.98
N GLY A 358 7.14 -23.13 7.93
CA GLY A 358 6.49 -23.65 6.76
C GLY A 358 5.02 -23.29 6.70
N SER A 359 4.47 -23.41 5.51
CA SER A 359 3.04 -23.24 5.25
C SER A 359 2.55 -24.38 4.39
N ALA A 360 1.31 -24.78 4.59
CA ALA A 360 0.60 -25.71 3.71
C ALA A 360 -0.82 -25.19 3.51
N GLY A 361 -1.34 -25.35 2.31
CA GLY A 361 -2.69 -24.92 2.02
C GLY A 361 -3.38 -25.79 0.99
N ALA A 362 -4.70 -25.73 1.04
CA ALA A 362 -5.59 -26.38 0.09
C ALA A 362 -6.66 -25.39 -0.37
N SER A 363 -6.99 -25.40 -1.64
CA SER A 363 -8.10 -24.62 -2.18
C SER A 363 -9.00 -25.45 -3.06
N LEU A 364 -10.30 -25.19 -2.96
CA LEU A 364 -11.37 -25.82 -3.72
C LEU A 364 -12.10 -24.77 -4.55
N ARG A 365 -12.27 -25.04 -5.85
CA ARG A 365 -13.14 -24.24 -6.70
C ARG A 365 -14.06 -25.16 -7.50
N ARG A 366 -15.36 -25.13 -7.19
CA ARG A 366 -16.37 -25.97 -7.83
C ARG A 366 -17.62 -25.14 -8.14
N GLY A 367 -17.84 -24.83 -9.40
CA GLY A 367 -18.90 -23.90 -9.81
C GLY A 367 -18.74 -22.55 -9.11
N SER A 368 -19.79 -22.14 -8.43
CA SER A 368 -19.80 -20.87 -7.67
C SER A 368 -19.18 -20.96 -6.27
N LEU A 369 -18.82 -22.16 -5.82
CA LEU A 369 -18.16 -22.36 -4.51
C LEU A 369 -16.66 -22.19 -4.67
N ARG A 370 -16.06 -21.40 -3.77
CA ARG A 370 -14.63 -21.26 -3.56
C ARG A 370 -14.32 -21.39 -2.08
N SER A 371 -13.30 -22.12 -1.74
CA SER A 371 -12.79 -22.17 -0.37
C SER A 371 -11.30 -22.39 -0.36
N ALA A 372 -10.63 -21.93 0.68
CA ALA A 372 -9.21 -22.21 0.91
C ALA A 372 -8.93 -22.32 2.41
N LEU A 373 -8.02 -23.19 2.75
CA LEU A 373 -7.44 -23.35 4.07
C LEU A 373 -5.93 -23.18 3.96
N ASP A 374 -5.38 -22.31 4.77
CA ASP A 374 -3.95 -22.04 4.87
C ASP A 374 -3.50 -22.24 6.32
N LEU A 375 -2.43 -22.98 6.51
CA LEU A 375 -1.79 -23.20 7.80
C LEU A 375 -0.34 -22.75 7.71
N THR A 376 0.12 -21.96 8.67
CA THR A 376 1.51 -21.46 8.71
C THR A 376 2.04 -21.59 10.12
N TYR A 377 3.24 -22.13 10.24
CA TYR A 377 4.00 -22.16 11.49
C TYR A 377 5.39 -21.58 11.29
N ARG A 378 5.83 -20.74 12.22
CA ARG A 378 7.19 -20.18 12.27
C ARG A 378 7.73 -20.26 13.68
N TYR A 379 9.03 -20.49 13.80
CA TYR A 379 9.74 -20.52 15.08
C TYR A 379 11.13 -19.91 14.93
N GLY A 380 11.58 -19.20 15.93
CA GLY A 380 12.94 -18.65 16.00
C GLY A 380 12.99 -17.25 16.56
N TYR A 381 13.62 -16.33 15.80
CA TYR A 381 13.78 -14.93 16.20
C TYR A 381 12.42 -14.29 16.50
N GLY A 382 12.26 -13.79 17.74
CA GLY A 382 10.99 -13.21 18.21
C GLY A 382 9.97 -14.22 18.75
N GLY A 383 10.28 -15.54 18.76
CA GLY A 383 9.39 -16.53 19.35
C GLY A 383 8.77 -17.50 18.35
N SER A 384 7.53 -17.91 18.58
CA SER A 384 6.79 -18.81 17.69
C SER A 384 5.44 -18.23 17.29
N GLN A 385 5.00 -18.61 16.11
CA GLN A 385 3.75 -18.11 15.52
C GLN A 385 3.08 -19.25 14.75
N LEU A 386 1.82 -19.51 15.07
CA LEU A 386 0.96 -20.43 14.32
C LEU A 386 -0.26 -19.65 13.80
N TRP A 387 -0.55 -19.78 12.52
CA TRP A 387 -1.74 -19.21 11.89
C TRP A 387 -2.52 -20.28 11.15
N ALA A 388 -3.83 -20.16 11.23
CA ALA A 388 -4.78 -20.92 10.42
C ALA A 388 -5.81 -19.95 9.84
N ASP A 389 -5.93 -19.92 8.53
CA ASP A 389 -6.90 -19.11 7.79
C ASP A 389 -7.81 -20.01 6.98
N LEU A 390 -9.12 -19.91 7.21
CA LEU A 390 -10.15 -20.55 6.40
C LEU A 390 -10.96 -19.47 5.68
N THR A 391 -11.01 -19.55 4.37
CA THR A 391 -11.88 -18.71 3.54
C THR A 391 -12.91 -19.57 2.82
N ALA A 392 -14.14 -19.08 2.70
CA ALA A 392 -15.17 -19.69 1.91
C ALA A 392 -16.03 -18.61 1.23
N GLY A 393 -16.40 -18.83 0.00
CA GLY A 393 -17.25 -17.90 -0.74
C GLY A 393 -18.16 -18.63 -1.70
N TYR A 394 -19.37 -18.10 -1.85
CA TYR A 394 -20.37 -18.63 -2.76
C TYR A 394 -21.05 -17.51 -3.57
N GLY A 395 -21.14 -17.72 -4.89
CA GLY A 395 -21.83 -16.83 -5.79
C GLY A 395 -23.24 -17.37 -6.13
N PHE A 396 -24.26 -16.58 -5.84
CA PHE A 396 -25.65 -16.85 -6.18
C PHE A 396 -26.07 -16.08 -7.43
N ARG A 397 -27.07 -16.55 -8.15
CA ARG A 397 -27.65 -15.85 -9.29
C ARG A 397 -26.58 -15.40 -10.30
N ASP A 398 -25.74 -16.32 -10.74
CA ASP A 398 -24.65 -16.07 -11.68
C ASP A 398 -23.64 -15.00 -11.19
N GLY A 399 -23.43 -14.95 -9.88
CA GLY A 399 -22.48 -14.05 -9.24
C GLY A 399 -23.01 -12.63 -8.95
N ARG A 400 -24.31 -12.39 -9.19
CA ARG A 400 -24.92 -11.09 -8.81
C ARG A 400 -24.95 -10.87 -7.31
N PHE A 401 -25.13 -11.92 -6.52
CA PHE A 401 -24.97 -11.88 -5.08
C PHE A 401 -23.83 -12.81 -4.68
N THR A 402 -22.90 -12.33 -3.87
CA THR A 402 -21.81 -13.13 -3.31
C THR A 402 -21.81 -13.03 -1.81
N LEU A 403 -21.53 -14.15 -1.17
CA LEU A 403 -21.30 -14.25 0.26
C LEU A 403 -19.93 -14.87 0.47
N ASP A 404 -19.05 -14.15 1.13
CA ASP A 404 -17.69 -14.55 1.45
C ASP A 404 -17.47 -14.51 2.97
N GLY A 405 -16.81 -15.52 3.51
CA GLY A 405 -16.44 -15.60 4.91
C GLY A 405 -14.95 -15.89 5.06
N ARG A 406 -14.37 -15.39 6.13
CA ARG A 406 -13.01 -15.71 6.58
C ARG A 406 -13.01 -15.95 8.07
N LEU A 407 -12.33 -17.00 8.49
CA LEU A 407 -11.99 -17.29 9.88
C LEU A 407 -10.49 -17.38 10.00
N SER A 408 -9.92 -16.64 10.94
CA SER A 408 -8.48 -16.60 11.19
C SER A 408 -8.22 -16.94 12.65
N LEU A 409 -7.32 -17.85 12.89
CA LEU A 409 -6.81 -18.21 14.21
C LEU A 409 -5.32 -17.96 14.23
N ALA A 410 -4.81 -17.33 15.27
CA ALA A 410 -3.38 -17.22 15.48
C ALA A 410 -3.02 -17.48 16.94
N HIS A 411 -1.90 -18.16 17.13
CA HIS A 411 -1.23 -18.28 18.41
C HIS A 411 0.16 -17.69 18.29
N ILE A 412 0.47 -16.69 19.08
CA ILE A 412 1.74 -15.97 19.08
C ILE A 412 2.38 -16.12 20.44
N ALA A 413 3.60 -16.62 20.48
CA ALA A 413 4.48 -16.56 21.63
C ALA A 413 5.61 -15.60 21.29
N ASP A 414 5.45 -14.32 21.66
CA ASP A 414 6.43 -13.28 21.38
C ASP A 414 7.47 -13.24 22.51
N GLY A 415 8.72 -13.53 22.17
CA GLY A 415 9.84 -13.50 23.12
C GLY A 415 10.37 -12.10 23.42
N PHE A 416 10.05 -11.10 22.59
CA PHE A 416 10.50 -9.71 22.79
C PHE A 416 9.46 -8.88 23.53
N ASN A 417 8.20 -9.17 23.30
CA ASN A 417 7.10 -8.47 23.95
C ASN A 417 6.02 -9.45 24.41
N PRO A 418 6.09 -9.93 25.66
CA PRO A 418 5.10 -10.85 26.21
C PRO A 418 3.66 -10.33 26.16
N LEU A 419 3.47 -9.00 26.09
CA LEU A 419 2.16 -8.40 25.92
C LEU A 419 1.59 -8.70 24.53
N LEU A 420 2.40 -9.01 23.52
CA LEU A 420 1.96 -9.42 22.19
C LEU A 420 1.74 -10.94 22.08
N ALA A 421 1.96 -11.69 23.15
CA ALA A 421 1.71 -13.13 23.18
C ALA A 421 0.24 -13.44 23.45
N GLY A 422 -0.27 -14.52 22.87
CA GLY A 422 -1.61 -14.99 23.14
C GLY A 422 -2.31 -15.61 21.94
N ASN A 423 -3.60 -15.82 22.12
CA ASN A 423 -4.49 -16.35 21.09
C ASN A 423 -5.29 -15.21 20.46
N PHE A 424 -5.36 -15.23 19.14
CA PHE A 424 -6.08 -14.27 18.33
C PHE A 424 -7.11 -15.01 17.49
N PHE A 425 -8.30 -14.48 17.44
CA PHE A 425 -9.38 -14.96 16.59
C PHE A 425 -9.92 -13.81 15.78
N GLY A 426 -10.10 -14.02 14.48
CA GLY A 426 -10.73 -13.09 13.55
C GLY A 426 -11.82 -13.79 12.76
N ALA A 427 -12.97 -13.16 12.64
CA ALA A 427 -14.05 -13.59 11.76
C ALA A 427 -14.48 -12.41 10.89
N GLN A 428 -14.62 -12.65 9.60
CA GLN A 428 -15.12 -11.65 8.64
C GLN A 428 -16.21 -12.28 7.79
N LEU A 429 -17.28 -11.54 7.58
CA LEU A 429 -18.35 -11.88 6.65
C LEU A 429 -18.55 -10.73 5.68
N TRP A 430 -18.54 -11.04 4.40
CA TRP A 430 -18.74 -10.07 3.32
C TRP A 430 -19.91 -10.52 2.44
N ALA A 431 -20.97 -9.74 2.43
CA ALA A 431 -22.10 -9.89 1.51
C ALA A 431 -22.06 -8.79 0.46
N SER A 432 -22.16 -9.14 -0.81
CA SER A 432 -22.08 -8.18 -1.93
C SER A 432 -23.15 -8.46 -2.95
N GLN A 433 -23.87 -7.41 -3.37
CA GLN A 433 -24.95 -7.47 -4.36
C GLN A 433 -24.66 -6.50 -5.51
N ALA A 434 -24.59 -7.01 -6.73
CA ALA A 434 -24.66 -6.19 -7.93
C ALA A 434 -26.10 -5.71 -8.12
N VAL A 435 -26.33 -4.41 -7.94
CA VAL A 435 -27.66 -3.78 -8.13
C VAL A 435 -27.92 -3.55 -9.60
N THR A 436 -26.90 -3.09 -10.33
CA THR A 436 -26.87 -2.94 -11.78
C THR A 436 -25.54 -3.47 -12.33
N GLN A 437 -25.31 -3.36 -13.64
CA GLN A 437 -23.99 -3.64 -14.23
C GLN A 437 -22.93 -2.64 -13.75
N ALA A 438 -23.35 -1.41 -13.43
CA ALA A 438 -22.48 -0.31 -13.03
C ALA A 438 -22.39 -0.14 -11.50
N ALA A 439 -23.34 -0.71 -10.73
CA ALA A 439 -23.44 -0.42 -9.30
C ALA A 439 -23.44 -1.70 -8.44
N ARG A 440 -22.68 -1.67 -7.37
CA ARG A 440 -22.56 -2.75 -6.38
C ARG A 440 -22.68 -2.19 -4.97
N VAL A 441 -23.37 -2.92 -4.11
CA VAL A 441 -23.47 -2.68 -2.67
C VAL A 441 -22.84 -3.84 -1.94
N SER A 442 -22.06 -3.55 -0.90
CA SER A 442 -21.47 -4.58 -0.03
C SER A 442 -21.62 -4.20 1.43
N LEU A 443 -21.79 -5.22 2.26
CA LEU A 443 -21.77 -5.13 3.72
C LEU A 443 -20.67 -6.06 4.23
N VAL A 444 -19.80 -5.53 5.08
CA VAL A 444 -18.74 -6.28 5.71
C VAL A 444 -18.91 -6.19 7.23
N PHE A 445 -18.91 -7.33 7.86
CA PHE A 445 -18.82 -7.45 9.32
C PHE A 445 -17.50 -8.11 9.67
N GLU A 446 -16.78 -7.54 10.63
CA GLU A 446 -15.54 -8.07 11.15
C GLU A 446 -15.61 -8.11 12.68
N GLN A 447 -15.19 -9.23 13.23
CA GLN A 447 -15.04 -9.45 14.65
C GLN A 447 -13.64 -9.96 14.94
N ASN A 448 -12.91 -9.23 15.80
CA ASN A 448 -11.60 -9.65 16.28
C ASN A 448 -11.68 -9.88 17.81
N VAL A 449 -11.03 -10.92 18.26
CA VAL A 449 -10.86 -11.23 19.68
C VAL A 449 -9.36 -11.45 19.93
N ASN A 450 -8.81 -10.71 20.85
CA ASN A 450 -7.38 -10.79 21.16
C ASN A 450 -7.14 -10.39 22.62
N PRO A 451 -5.96 -10.71 23.19
CA PRO A 451 -5.65 -10.41 24.59
C PRO A 451 -5.71 -8.93 24.98
N TYR A 452 -5.60 -8.02 24.00
CA TYR A 452 -5.54 -6.57 24.28
C TYR A 452 -6.90 -5.91 24.26
N THR A 453 -7.70 -6.21 23.22
CA THR A 453 -8.96 -5.51 22.99
C THR A 453 -10.15 -6.31 23.47
N HIS A 454 -9.94 -7.58 23.84
CA HIS A 454 -10.94 -8.58 24.12
C HIS A 454 -11.93 -8.75 22.96
N TYR A 455 -12.65 -7.70 22.58
CA TYR A 455 -13.59 -7.69 21.45
C TYR A 455 -13.41 -6.40 20.65
N ASP A 456 -13.25 -6.55 19.35
CA ASP A 456 -13.20 -5.44 18.38
C ASP A 456 -14.12 -5.79 17.20
N SER A 457 -15.26 -5.10 17.13
CA SER A 457 -16.27 -5.32 16.09
C SER A 457 -16.29 -4.15 15.13
N LYS A 458 -16.29 -4.43 13.83
CA LYS A 458 -16.34 -3.42 12.78
C LYS A 458 -17.42 -3.76 11.78
N VAL A 459 -18.12 -2.73 11.32
CA VAL A 459 -19.11 -2.83 10.26
C VAL A 459 -18.76 -1.81 9.18
N PHE A 460 -18.70 -2.27 7.93
CA PHE A 460 -18.46 -1.42 6.77
C PHE A 460 -19.59 -1.62 5.77
N PHE A 461 -20.12 -0.53 5.30
CA PHE A 461 -21.01 -0.49 4.15
C PHE A 461 -20.25 0.16 2.99
N LEU A 462 -20.27 -0.50 1.83
CA LEU A 462 -19.55 -0.08 0.65
C LEU A 462 -20.56 0.06 -0.51
N PHE A 463 -20.46 1.16 -1.22
CA PHE A 463 -21.20 1.37 -2.47
C PHE A 463 -20.19 1.75 -3.56
N ASP A 464 -20.12 0.94 -4.59
CA ASP A 464 -19.26 1.17 -5.75
C ASP A 464 -20.14 1.47 -6.96
N LEU A 465 -19.83 2.55 -7.67
CA LEU A 465 -20.42 2.92 -8.95
C LEU A 465 -19.33 3.16 -9.97
N LYS A 466 -19.44 2.52 -11.13
CA LYS A 466 -18.59 2.75 -12.29
C LYS A 466 -19.49 2.96 -13.51
N ALA A 467 -19.54 4.18 -14.01
CA ALA A 467 -20.37 4.57 -15.13
C ALA A 467 -19.50 5.12 -16.27
N SER A 468 -19.79 4.70 -17.49
CA SER A 468 -19.30 5.35 -18.71
C SER A 468 -20.32 6.41 -19.11
N LEU A 469 -19.88 7.62 -19.35
CA LEU A 469 -20.68 8.79 -19.71
C LEU A 469 -20.57 9.09 -21.20
#